data_cfc493fb0f432227656e63794c7e03d7
#
_entry.id   cfc493fb0f432227656e63794c7e03d7
#
_cell.length_a   1.000
_cell.length_b   1.000
_cell.length_c   1.000
_cell.angle_alpha   90.00
_cell.angle_beta   90.00
_cell.angle_gamma   90.00
#
_symmetry.space_group_name_H-M   'P 1'
#
loop_
_entity.id
_entity.type
_entity.pdbx_description
1 polymer ?
#
loop_
_entity_poly.entity_id
_entity_poly.type
_entity_poly.pdbx_seq_one_letter_code
_entity_poly.pdbx_strand_id
1 'polypeptide(L)'
;MNTTTEVLDNHLTCFGEGDLNGILSDYAPNAILFTPDEPLVGIDAIRPLFEGLLAEFAKPGAAFELKHQSIKGDYAYIVWTAETADNRYELATDTFVVRDGKIVAQSFAAKILPKG
;
A
#
# COMPACT_ATOMS: atom_id res chain seq x y z
N MET A 1 -5.54 20.82 2.75
CA MET A 1 -5.12 19.44 3.08
C MET A 1 -5.88 18.47 2.21
N ASN A 2 -5.32 17.30 1.96
CA ASN A 2 -5.91 16.33 1.05
C ASN A 2 -7.05 15.55 1.70
N THR A 3 -8.07 15.21 0.89
CA THR A 3 -9.14 14.32 1.32
C THR A 3 -8.63 12.87 1.35
N THR A 4 -9.42 11.99 1.95
CA THR A 4 -9.12 10.55 1.96
C THR A 4 -8.99 10.02 0.54
N THR A 5 -9.89 10.40 -0.36
CA THR A 5 -9.85 9.99 -1.77
C THR A 5 -8.56 10.46 -2.44
N GLU A 6 -8.17 11.72 -2.23
CA GLU A 6 -6.95 12.27 -2.83
C GLU A 6 -5.70 11.55 -2.33
N VAL A 7 -5.64 11.26 -1.02
CA VAL A 7 -4.50 10.53 -0.44
C VAL A 7 -4.42 9.12 -1.03
N LEU A 8 -5.54 8.41 -1.13
CA LEU A 8 -5.55 7.07 -1.70
C LEU A 8 -5.15 7.09 -3.18
N ASP A 9 -5.69 8.03 -3.96
CA ASP A 9 -5.36 8.15 -5.38
C ASP A 9 -3.87 8.40 -5.56
N ASN A 10 -3.28 9.29 -4.76
CA ASN A 10 -1.84 9.56 -4.84
C ASN A 10 -1.03 8.32 -4.46
N HIS A 11 -1.44 7.62 -3.42
CA HIS A 11 -0.76 6.41 -2.97
C HIS A 11 -0.71 5.35 -4.08
N LEU A 12 -1.86 5.08 -4.71
CA LEU A 12 -1.94 4.08 -5.78
C LEU A 12 -1.17 4.52 -7.04
N THR A 13 -1.25 5.81 -7.38
CA THR A 13 -0.52 6.35 -8.52
C THR A 13 0.98 6.26 -8.31
N CYS A 14 1.47 6.67 -7.14
CA CYS A 14 2.88 6.61 -6.81
C CYS A 14 3.41 5.17 -6.77
N PHE A 15 2.58 4.23 -6.29
CA PHE A 15 2.96 2.83 -6.31
C PHE A 15 3.14 2.35 -7.75
N GLY A 16 2.18 2.67 -8.63
CA GLY A 16 2.26 2.30 -10.04
C GLY A 16 3.44 2.91 -10.77
N GLU A 17 3.89 4.09 -10.32
CA GLU A 17 5.04 4.78 -10.92
C GLU A 17 6.37 4.38 -10.29
N GLY A 18 6.35 3.61 -9.21
CA GLY A 18 7.57 3.25 -8.48
C GLY A 18 8.15 4.41 -7.70
N ASP A 19 7.32 5.39 -7.31
CA ASP A 19 7.76 6.60 -6.63
C ASP A 19 7.73 6.42 -5.12
N LEU A 20 8.82 5.93 -4.54
CA LEU A 20 8.93 5.68 -3.11
C LEU A 20 8.69 6.95 -2.28
N ASN A 21 9.33 8.05 -2.65
CA ASN A 21 9.18 9.29 -1.90
C ASN A 21 7.74 9.80 -1.96
N GLY A 22 7.07 9.67 -3.10
CA GLY A 22 5.66 10.02 -3.24
C GLY A 22 4.77 9.18 -2.34
N ILE A 23 5.02 7.87 -2.26
CA ILE A 23 4.28 6.99 -1.35
C ILE A 23 4.48 7.44 0.10
N LEU A 24 5.72 7.62 0.51
CA LEU A 24 6.02 7.96 1.91
C LEU A 24 5.51 9.34 2.31
N SER A 25 5.36 10.25 1.35
CA SER A 25 4.82 11.58 1.62
C SER A 25 3.35 11.55 2.05
N ASP A 26 2.65 10.44 1.80
CA ASP A 26 1.25 10.28 2.20
C ASP A 26 1.09 9.88 3.67
N TYR A 27 2.17 9.49 4.34
CA TYR A 27 2.12 8.97 5.72
C TYR A 27 2.43 10.07 6.73
N ALA A 28 1.68 10.04 7.85
CA ALA A 28 2.04 10.83 9.01
C ALA A 28 3.37 10.30 9.60
N PRO A 29 4.17 11.16 10.25
CA PRO A 29 5.49 10.72 10.76
C PRO A 29 5.45 9.53 11.70
N ASN A 30 4.36 9.38 12.45
CA ASN A 30 4.19 8.29 13.42
C ASN A 30 3.13 7.28 13.00
N ALA A 31 2.85 7.18 11.70
CA ALA A 31 1.87 6.23 11.17
C ALA A 31 2.22 4.80 11.55
N ILE A 32 1.19 3.96 11.71
CA ILE A 32 1.35 2.54 12.01
C ILE A 32 0.81 1.74 10.85
N LEU A 33 1.62 0.81 10.32
CA LEU A 33 1.19 -0.10 9.27
C LEU A 33 1.24 -1.52 9.83
N PHE A 34 0.08 -2.15 9.96
CA PHE A 34 -0.02 -3.53 10.42
C PHE A 34 0.17 -4.49 9.24
N THR A 35 1.04 -5.47 9.43
CA THR A 35 1.25 -6.55 8.47
C THR A 35 0.90 -7.87 9.15
N PRO A 36 0.82 -9.00 8.40
CA PRO A 36 0.60 -10.30 9.03
C PRO A 36 1.66 -10.69 10.04
N ASP A 37 2.85 -10.09 9.96
CA ASP A 37 3.95 -10.40 10.87
C ASP A 37 3.95 -9.49 12.10
N GLU A 38 4.17 -8.19 11.89
CA GLU A 38 4.29 -7.24 13.00
C GLU A 38 3.91 -5.84 12.55
N PRO A 39 3.54 -4.96 13.51
CA PRO A 39 3.29 -3.56 13.15
C PRO A 39 4.60 -2.83 12.85
N LEU A 40 4.56 -1.99 11.82
CA LEU A 40 5.64 -1.09 11.46
C LEU A 40 5.27 0.31 11.93
N VAL A 41 6.05 0.86 12.85
CA VAL A 41 5.74 2.16 13.46
C VAL A 41 6.69 3.22 12.92
N GLY A 42 6.11 4.24 12.28
CA GLY A 42 6.85 5.37 11.73
C GLY A 42 7.35 5.14 10.32
N ILE A 43 7.66 6.23 9.64
CA ILE A 43 8.07 6.19 8.22
C ILE A 43 9.34 5.38 8.03
N ASP A 44 10.29 5.47 8.95
CA ASP A 44 11.57 4.72 8.83
C ASP A 44 11.35 3.21 8.87
N ALA A 45 10.34 2.73 9.59
CA ALA A 45 10.00 1.31 9.63
C ALA A 45 9.17 0.89 8.41
N ILE A 46 8.37 1.80 7.88
CA ILE A 46 7.50 1.55 6.72
C ILE A 46 8.31 1.54 5.41
N ARG A 47 9.34 2.37 5.33
CA ARG A 47 10.16 2.51 4.11
C ARG A 47 10.69 1.18 3.54
N PRO A 48 11.31 0.29 4.34
CA PRO A 48 11.83 -0.96 3.79
C PRO A 48 10.77 -1.85 3.13
N LEU A 49 9.54 -1.83 3.66
CA LEU A 49 8.44 -2.59 3.07
C LEU A 49 8.18 -2.13 1.63
N PHE A 50 8.06 -0.83 1.41
CA PHE A 50 7.79 -0.31 0.08
C PHE A 50 9.01 -0.40 -0.83
N GLU A 51 10.23 -0.27 -0.29
CA GLU A 51 11.43 -0.51 -1.08
C GLU A 51 11.42 -1.92 -1.67
N GLY A 52 11.08 -2.93 -0.86
CA GLY A 52 10.99 -4.31 -1.30
C GLY A 52 9.88 -4.53 -2.32
N LEU A 53 8.68 -3.98 -2.05
CA LEU A 53 7.55 -4.12 -2.94
C LEU A 53 7.80 -3.46 -4.30
N LEU A 54 8.36 -2.24 -4.30
CA LEU A 54 8.64 -1.54 -5.55
C LEU A 54 9.71 -2.27 -6.36
N ALA A 55 10.73 -2.84 -5.71
CA ALA A 55 11.74 -3.64 -6.39
C ALA A 55 11.12 -4.89 -7.03
N GLU A 56 10.21 -5.56 -6.31
CA GLU A 56 9.52 -6.73 -6.83
C GLU A 56 8.64 -6.38 -8.03
N PHE A 57 7.84 -5.32 -7.92
CA PHE A 57 6.91 -4.92 -8.98
C PHE A 57 7.61 -4.26 -10.17
N ALA A 58 8.87 -3.84 -10.02
CA ALA A 58 9.65 -3.28 -11.13
C ALA A 58 10.16 -4.35 -12.08
N LYS A 59 10.19 -5.60 -11.68
CA LYS A 59 10.64 -6.70 -12.56
C LYS A 59 9.61 -6.92 -13.68
N PRO A 60 10.07 -7.34 -14.88
CA PRO A 60 9.15 -7.60 -15.99
C PRO A 60 8.05 -8.61 -15.66
N GLY A 61 6.85 -8.38 -16.17
CA GLY A 61 5.71 -9.26 -15.97
C GLY A 61 4.80 -8.87 -14.81
N ALA A 62 5.07 -7.77 -14.15
CA ALA A 62 4.20 -7.31 -13.07
C ALA A 62 2.85 -6.83 -13.60
N ALA A 63 1.77 -7.22 -12.93
CA ALA A 63 0.42 -6.77 -13.24
C ALA A 63 -0.33 -6.56 -11.92
N PHE A 64 -1.16 -5.54 -11.87
CA PHE A 64 -1.94 -5.18 -10.70
C PHE A 64 -3.36 -4.89 -11.13
N GLU A 65 -4.33 -5.39 -10.36
CA GLU A 65 -5.74 -5.12 -10.63
C GLU A 65 -6.45 -4.74 -9.34
N LEU A 66 -7.01 -3.52 -9.33
CA LEU A 66 -7.85 -3.07 -8.22
C LEU A 66 -9.24 -3.66 -8.40
N LYS A 67 -9.67 -4.53 -7.48
CA LYS A 67 -10.94 -5.24 -7.56
C LYS A 67 -12.07 -4.48 -6.89
N HIS A 68 -11.78 -3.74 -5.83
CA HIS A 68 -12.79 -3.04 -5.05
C HIS A 68 -12.17 -1.87 -4.32
N GLN A 69 -12.91 -0.77 -4.20
CA GLN A 69 -12.51 0.39 -3.43
C GLN A 69 -13.74 0.96 -2.73
N SER A 70 -13.62 1.16 -1.42
CA SER A 70 -14.65 1.81 -0.61
C SER A 70 -14.02 2.92 0.21
N ILE A 71 -14.67 4.07 0.24
CA ILE A 71 -14.21 5.20 1.04
C ILE A 71 -15.39 5.71 1.86
N LYS A 72 -15.19 5.86 3.17
CA LYS A 72 -16.19 6.40 4.08
C LYS A 72 -15.51 7.31 5.08
N GLY A 73 -15.70 8.63 4.93
CA GLY A 73 -15.07 9.61 5.82
C GLY A 73 -13.54 9.49 5.79
N ASP A 74 -12.96 9.24 6.94
CA ASP A 74 -11.50 9.11 7.10
C ASP A 74 -10.98 7.72 6.73
N TYR A 75 -11.86 6.80 6.33
CA TYR A 75 -11.51 5.40 6.13
C TYR A 75 -11.55 5.02 4.67
N ALA A 76 -10.57 4.23 4.24
CA ALA A 76 -10.54 3.67 2.89
C ALA A 76 -10.21 2.18 2.97
N TYR A 77 -10.80 1.41 2.06
CA TYR A 77 -10.59 -0.03 1.98
C TYR A 77 -10.45 -0.42 0.51
N ILE A 78 -9.42 -1.21 0.21
CA ILE A 78 -9.22 -1.71 -1.16
C ILE A 78 -9.01 -3.21 -1.14
N VAL A 79 -9.46 -3.86 -2.21
CA VAL A 79 -9.18 -5.26 -2.50
C VAL A 79 -8.52 -5.31 -3.86
N TRP A 80 -7.41 -6.03 -3.95
CA TRP A 80 -6.66 -6.10 -5.20
C TRP A 80 -6.03 -7.48 -5.38
N THR A 81 -5.64 -7.75 -6.63
CA THR A 81 -4.86 -8.92 -6.99
C THR A 81 -3.66 -8.45 -7.81
N ALA A 82 -2.63 -9.28 -7.87
CA ALA A 82 -1.44 -8.93 -8.63
C ALA A 82 -0.63 -10.17 -8.99
N GLU A 83 0.22 -10.01 -10.00
CA GLU A 83 1.27 -10.97 -10.31
C GLU A 83 2.57 -10.21 -10.48
N THR A 84 3.65 -10.81 -10.00
CA THR A 84 5.00 -10.31 -10.21
C THR A 84 5.86 -11.46 -10.71
N ALA A 85 7.11 -11.17 -11.04
CA ALA A 85 8.05 -12.24 -11.40
C ALA A 85 8.23 -13.27 -10.27
N ASP A 86 8.09 -12.83 -9.03
CA ASP A 86 8.39 -13.66 -7.85
C ASP A 86 7.16 -14.28 -7.19
N ASN A 87 5.99 -13.65 -7.31
CA ASN A 87 4.81 -14.02 -6.53
C ASN A 87 3.51 -13.84 -7.29
N ARG A 88 2.50 -14.55 -6.81
CA ARG A 88 1.11 -14.30 -7.19
C ARG A 88 0.34 -13.86 -5.96
N TYR A 89 -0.26 -12.67 -6.03
CA TYR A 89 -1.12 -12.14 -4.98
C TYR A 89 -2.55 -12.51 -5.33
N GLU A 90 -3.03 -13.64 -4.80
CA GLU A 90 -4.37 -14.13 -5.11
C GLU A 90 -5.47 -13.25 -4.55
N LEU A 91 -5.21 -12.66 -3.39
CA LEU A 91 -6.13 -11.74 -2.74
C LEU A 91 -5.32 -10.88 -1.79
N ALA A 92 -5.47 -9.58 -1.90
CA ALA A 92 -4.83 -8.64 -0.99
C ALA A 92 -5.84 -7.59 -0.58
N THR A 93 -5.74 -7.13 0.66
CA THR A 93 -6.57 -6.05 1.18
C THR A 93 -5.72 -5.05 1.93
N ASP A 94 -6.11 -3.79 1.85
CA ASP A 94 -5.55 -2.72 2.66
C ASP A 94 -6.70 -1.90 3.23
N THR A 95 -6.58 -1.52 4.49
CA THR A 95 -7.47 -0.55 5.11
C THR A 95 -6.63 0.63 5.57
N PHE A 96 -7.08 1.83 5.26
CA PHE A 96 -6.36 3.06 5.57
C PHE A 96 -7.21 3.94 6.48
N VAL A 97 -6.56 4.61 7.43
CA VAL A 97 -7.17 5.70 8.20
C VAL A 97 -6.41 6.96 7.86
N VAL A 98 -7.11 7.95 7.32
CA VAL A 98 -6.53 9.21 6.88
C VAL A 98 -7.04 10.34 7.77
N ARG A 99 -6.13 11.12 8.35
CA ARG A 99 -6.47 12.30 9.16
C ARG A 99 -5.54 13.44 8.80
N ASP A 100 -6.11 14.63 8.71
CA ASP A 100 -5.34 15.83 8.35
C ASP A 100 -4.51 15.63 7.08
N GLY A 101 -5.08 14.93 6.09
CA GLY A 101 -4.44 14.71 4.80
C GLY A 101 -3.31 13.70 4.79
N LYS A 102 -3.16 12.89 5.86
CA LYS A 102 -2.09 11.89 5.96
C LYS A 102 -2.64 10.56 6.45
N ILE A 103 -2.01 9.47 6.01
CA ILE A 103 -2.31 8.14 6.52
C ILE A 103 -1.73 8.03 7.92
N VAL A 104 -2.59 7.79 8.91
CA VAL A 104 -2.16 7.61 10.31
C VAL A 104 -2.12 6.14 10.69
N ALA A 105 -2.90 5.29 10.02
CA ALA A 105 -2.91 3.86 10.24
C ALA A 105 -3.27 3.14 8.95
N GLN A 106 -2.71 1.94 8.78
CA GLN A 106 -3.01 1.09 7.63
C GLN A 106 -2.88 -0.36 8.06
N SER A 107 -3.70 -1.24 7.52
CA SER A 107 -3.51 -2.67 7.65
C SER A 107 -3.38 -3.29 6.28
N PHE A 108 -2.54 -4.30 6.16
CA PHE A 108 -2.31 -5.04 4.92
C PHE A 108 -2.32 -6.53 5.21
N ALA A 109 -3.06 -7.29 4.40
CA ALA A 109 -3.04 -8.74 4.45
C ALA A 109 -3.20 -9.28 3.02
N ALA A 110 -2.51 -10.38 2.73
CA ALA A 110 -2.57 -10.97 1.40
C ALA A 110 -2.35 -12.47 1.45
N LYS A 111 -3.00 -13.15 0.51
CA LYS A 111 -2.65 -14.54 0.22
C LYS A 111 -1.65 -14.52 -0.93
N ILE A 112 -0.41 -14.84 -0.63
CA ILE A 112 0.71 -14.77 -1.57
C ILE A 112 1.21 -16.17 -1.87
N LEU A 113 1.29 -16.51 -3.16
CA LEU A 113 1.84 -17.77 -3.63
C LEU A 113 3.17 -17.51 -4.32
N PRO A 114 4.29 -17.94 -3.72
CA PRO A 114 5.58 -17.77 -4.38
C PRO A 114 5.66 -18.56 -5.68
N LYS A 115 6.29 -17.98 -6.69
CA LYS A 115 6.59 -18.65 -7.96
C LYS A 115 7.98 -19.26 -7.84
N GLY A 116 7.98 -20.47 -7.48
CA GLY A 116 9.17 -21.25 -7.24
C GLY A 116 10.42 -20.99 -7.95
#